data_8804aa367e76c80b33c41e60606f4a2d
#
_entry.id   8804aa367e76c80b33c41e60606f4a2d
#
_cell.length_a   1.000
_cell.length_b   1.000
_cell.length_c   1.000
_cell.angle_alpha   90.00
_cell.angle_beta   90.00
_cell.angle_gamma   90.00
#
_symmetry.space_group_name_H-M   'P 1'
#
loop_
_entity.id
_entity.type
_entity.pdbx_description
1 polymer ?
#
loop_
_entity_poly.entity_id
_entity_poly.type
_entity_poly.pdbx_seq_one_letter_code
_entity_poly.pdbx_strand_id
1 'polypeptide(L)'
;MIYLDANVFLSAILNQEDEGERARDLLQKLQKAEIVAATSALSFDEVFWIVRKHRGFISALKAAKTLLEIPNLTFLEISDQTLWSAYNLAEKYRLDPRDAIHIACALDHAIFTIISEDEHFDKVKEIKRTKTLDFQP
;
A
#
# COMPACT_ATOMS: atom_id res chain seq x y z
N MET A 1 0.00 -11.91 7.52
CA MET A 1 -0.32 -10.50 7.23
C MET A 1 0.24 -10.09 5.88
N ILE A 2 -0.48 -9.27 5.16
CA ILE A 2 -0.06 -8.73 3.86
C ILE A 2 0.16 -7.23 3.98
N TYR A 3 1.01 -6.69 3.13
CA TYR A 3 1.23 -5.25 3.02
C TYR A 3 0.46 -4.73 1.80
N LEU A 4 -0.29 -3.65 1.97
CA LEU A 4 -1.02 -3.00 0.89
C LEU A 4 -0.27 -1.75 0.42
N ASP A 5 0.09 -1.73 -0.86
CA ASP A 5 0.63 -0.55 -1.52
C ASP A 5 -0.45 0.52 -1.66
N ALA A 6 -0.04 1.78 -1.70
CA ALA A 6 -0.95 2.91 -1.83
C ALA A 6 -1.89 2.80 -3.04
N ASN A 7 -1.43 2.18 -4.13
CA ASN A 7 -2.27 2.08 -5.33
C ASN A 7 -3.51 1.20 -5.13
N VAL A 8 -3.53 0.30 -4.16
CA VAL A 8 -4.75 -0.45 -3.80
C VAL A 8 -5.84 0.51 -3.31
N PHE A 9 -5.48 1.41 -2.41
CA PHE A 9 -6.42 2.41 -1.90
C PHE A 9 -6.83 3.41 -2.98
N LEU A 10 -5.88 3.85 -3.79
CA LEU A 10 -6.15 4.78 -4.88
C LEU A 10 -7.06 4.16 -5.93
N SER A 11 -6.85 2.91 -6.30
CA SER A 11 -7.74 2.21 -7.22
C SER A 11 -9.15 2.09 -6.65
N ALA A 12 -9.29 1.78 -5.36
CA ALA A 12 -10.60 1.69 -4.70
C ALA A 12 -11.34 3.02 -4.73
N ILE A 13 -10.63 4.14 -4.62
CA ILE A 13 -11.22 5.48 -4.57
C ILE A 13 -11.50 6.04 -5.96
N LEU A 14 -10.56 5.90 -6.89
CA LEU A 14 -10.56 6.64 -8.15
C LEU A 14 -10.91 5.80 -9.37
N ASN A 15 -10.69 4.49 -9.35
CA ASN A 15 -10.87 3.64 -10.51
C ASN A 15 -12.29 3.09 -10.56
N GLN A 16 -13.03 3.37 -11.63
CA GLN A 16 -14.42 2.95 -11.81
C GLN A 16 -14.56 1.67 -12.64
N GLU A 17 -13.44 1.08 -13.05
CA GLU A 17 -13.38 -0.13 -13.85
C GLU A 17 -13.06 -1.34 -12.96
N ASP A 18 -12.72 -2.46 -13.59
CA ASP A 18 -12.51 -3.75 -12.91
C ASP A 18 -11.43 -3.69 -11.83
N GLU A 19 -10.33 -2.97 -12.05
CA GLU A 19 -9.26 -2.85 -11.06
C GLU A 19 -9.75 -2.19 -9.78
N GLY A 20 -10.54 -1.12 -9.91
CA GLY A 20 -11.14 -0.43 -8.77
C GLY A 20 -12.12 -1.32 -8.03
N GLU A 21 -12.94 -2.09 -8.75
CA GLU A 21 -13.87 -3.04 -8.17
C GLU A 21 -13.15 -4.11 -7.36
N ARG A 22 -12.08 -4.67 -7.89
CA ARG A 22 -11.26 -5.66 -7.17
C ARG A 22 -10.61 -5.07 -5.93
N ALA A 23 -10.13 -3.83 -6.02
CA ALA A 23 -9.56 -3.14 -4.86
C ALA A 23 -10.60 -2.93 -3.76
N ARG A 24 -11.81 -2.50 -4.13
CA ARG A 24 -12.90 -2.33 -3.17
C ARG A 24 -13.31 -3.65 -2.53
N ASP A 25 -13.35 -4.74 -3.29
CA ASP A 25 -13.64 -6.08 -2.77
C ASP A 25 -12.59 -6.52 -1.75
N LEU A 26 -11.32 -6.27 -2.02
CA LEU A 26 -10.23 -6.55 -1.09
C LEU A 26 -10.41 -5.78 0.21
N LEU A 27 -10.71 -4.49 0.13
CA LEU A 27 -10.93 -3.66 1.31
C LEU A 27 -12.19 -4.09 2.09
N GLN A 28 -13.21 -4.60 1.42
CA GLN A 28 -14.37 -5.20 2.09
C GLN A 28 -13.98 -6.43 2.91
N LYS A 29 -13.15 -7.30 2.37
CA LYS A 29 -12.65 -8.47 3.11
C LYS A 29 -11.88 -8.04 4.36
N LEU A 30 -11.12 -6.97 4.25
CA LEU A 30 -10.41 -6.38 5.37
C LEU A 30 -11.38 -5.87 6.45
N GLN A 31 -12.43 -5.14 6.02
CA GLN A 31 -13.47 -4.65 6.93
C GLN A 31 -14.19 -5.78 7.65
N LYS A 32 -14.42 -6.90 6.98
CA LYS A 32 -15.09 -8.07 7.54
C LYS A 32 -14.16 -8.96 8.38
N ALA A 33 -12.92 -8.57 8.56
CA ALA A 33 -11.89 -9.35 9.26
C ALA A 33 -11.60 -10.72 8.61
N GLU A 34 -11.93 -10.86 7.33
CA GLU A 34 -11.55 -12.06 6.57
C GLU A 34 -10.04 -12.08 6.28
N ILE A 35 -9.42 -10.90 6.27
CA ILE A 35 -7.97 -10.72 6.15
C ILE A 35 -7.52 -9.64 7.13
N VAL A 36 -6.24 -9.64 7.45
CA VAL A 36 -5.58 -8.55 8.16
C VAL A 36 -4.43 -8.04 7.30
N ALA A 37 -4.21 -6.73 7.31
CA ALA A 37 -3.23 -6.10 6.45
C ALA A 37 -2.51 -4.97 7.17
N ALA A 38 -1.38 -4.58 6.59
CA ALA A 38 -0.61 -3.42 7.02
C ALA A 38 -0.34 -2.51 5.84
N THR A 39 -0.08 -1.27 6.14
CA THR A 39 0.46 -0.27 5.23
C THR A 39 1.34 0.67 6.05
N SER A 40 1.73 1.81 5.50
CA SER A 40 2.54 2.77 6.24
C SER A 40 2.03 4.19 6.06
N ALA A 41 2.62 5.13 6.82
CA ALA A 41 2.35 6.56 6.70
C ALA A 41 2.52 7.07 5.26
N LEU A 42 3.36 6.42 4.48
CA LEU A 42 3.57 6.79 3.08
C LEU A 42 2.29 6.62 2.24
N SER A 43 1.46 5.61 2.53
CA SER A 43 0.17 5.45 1.86
C SER A 43 -0.78 6.60 2.17
N PHE A 44 -0.76 7.11 3.40
CA PHE A 44 -1.52 8.32 3.75
C PHE A 44 -1.10 9.50 2.89
N ASP A 45 0.20 9.74 2.77
CA ASP A 45 0.73 10.83 1.96
C ASP A 45 0.32 10.69 0.48
N GLU A 46 0.52 9.51 -0.08
CA GLU A 46 0.21 9.26 -1.50
C GLU A 46 -1.30 9.37 -1.79
N VAL A 47 -2.15 8.80 -0.93
CA VAL A 47 -3.60 8.89 -1.10
C VAL A 47 -4.06 10.33 -1.01
N PHE A 48 -3.62 11.06 0.01
CA PHE A 48 -3.98 12.46 0.18
C PHE A 48 -3.57 13.30 -1.03
N TRP A 49 -2.32 13.16 -1.45
CA TRP A 49 -1.75 13.93 -2.56
C TRP A 49 -2.49 13.66 -3.88
N ILE A 50 -2.68 12.40 -4.24
CA ILE A 50 -3.28 12.02 -5.52
C ILE A 50 -4.78 12.37 -5.55
N VAL A 51 -5.52 12.10 -4.49
CA VAL A 51 -6.95 12.45 -4.45
C VAL A 51 -7.14 13.96 -4.50
N ARG A 52 -6.30 14.72 -3.79
CA ARG A 52 -6.32 16.17 -3.85
C ARG A 52 -6.12 16.68 -5.28
N LYS A 53 -5.16 16.11 -5.98
CA LYS A 53 -4.83 16.47 -7.37
C LYS A 53 -6.01 16.23 -8.31
N HIS A 54 -6.75 15.14 -8.10
CA HIS A 54 -7.85 14.74 -8.99
C HIS A 54 -9.21 15.26 -8.57
N ARG A 55 -9.48 15.45 -7.29
CA ARG A 55 -10.82 15.74 -6.75
C ARG A 55 -10.86 16.91 -5.74
N GLY A 56 -9.73 17.56 -5.47
CA GLY A 56 -9.65 18.70 -4.56
C GLY A 56 -9.43 18.32 -3.12
N PHE A 57 -9.22 19.33 -2.30
CA PHE A 57 -8.78 19.21 -0.91
C PHE A 57 -9.82 18.53 -0.02
N ILE A 58 -11.11 18.90 -0.14
CA ILE A 58 -12.17 18.34 0.71
C ILE A 58 -12.32 16.83 0.45
N SER A 59 -12.32 16.41 -0.81
CA SER A 59 -12.36 14.98 -1.16
C SER A 59 -11.15 14.24 -0.65
N ALA A 60 -9.97 14.85 -0.69
CA ALA A 60 -8.74 14.27 -0.17
C ALA A 60 -8.79 14.08 1.34
N LEU A 61 -9.32 15.05 2.08
CA LEU A 61 -9.51 14.91 3.54
C LEU A 61 -10.43 13.74 3.87
N LYS A 62 -11.54 13.61 3.14
CA LYS A 62 -12.48 12.48 3.35
C LYS A 62 -11.81 11.15 3.06
N ALA A 63 -11.05 11.05 1.97
CA ALA A 63 -10.34 9.84 1.60
C ALA A 63 -9.29 9.48 2.65
N ALA A 64 -8.52 10.45 3.12
CA ALA A 64 -7.51 10.25 4.16
C ALA A 64 -8.13 9.76 5.48
N LYS A 65 -9.25 10.37 5.88
CA LYS A 65 -9.97 9.94 7.08
C LYS A 65 -10.49 8.52 6.94
N THR A 66 -11.11 8.19 5.82
CA THR A 66 -11.59 6.85 5.53
C THR A 66 -10.45 5.83 5.59
N LEU A 67 -9.31 6.16 5.01
CA LEU A 67 -8.11 5.31 5.06
C LEU A 67 -7.69 5.02 6.51
N LEU A 68 -7.63 6.05 7.34
CA LEU A 68 -7.22 5.90 8.74
C LEU A 68 -8.21 5.09 9.57
N GLU A 69 -9.47 5.07 9.17
CA GLU A 69 -10.56 4.39 9.88
C GLU A 69 -10.80 2.95 9.40
N ILE A 70 -10.07 2.46 8.40
CA ILE A 70 -10.24 1.09 7.91
C ILE A 70 -9.92 0.09 9.03
N PRO A 71 -10.89 -0.73 9.46
CA PRO A 71 -10.61 -1.72 10.49
C PRO A 71 -9.67 -2.82 9.96
N ASN A 72 -8.90 -3.41 10.86
CA ASN A 72 -7.96 -4.50 10.57
C ASN A 72 -6.79 -4.10 9.64
N LEU A 73 -6.58 -2.80 9.48
CA LEU A 73 -5.43 -2.22 8.78
C LEU A 73 -4.50 -1.57 9.80
N THR A 74 -3.27 -2.05 9.87
CA THR A 74 -2.25 -1.49 10.76
C THR A 74 -1.35 -0.54 9.97
N PHE A 75 -1.15 0.67 10.50
CA PHE A 75 -0.16 1.61 9.96
C PHE A 75 1.19 1.35 10.63
N LEU A 76 2.13 0.82 9.87
CA LEU A 76 3.47 0.53 10.35
C LEU A 76 4.30 1.81 10.43
N GLU A 77 5.11 1.90 11.47
CA GLU A 77 5.98 3.04 11.67
C GLU A 77 7.11 3.09 10.63
N ILE A 78 7.42 4.28 10.16
CA ILE A 78 8.60 4.56 9.33
C ILE A 78 9.60 5.28 10.23
N SER A 79 10.63 4.55 10.66
CA SER A 79 11.70 5.08 11.50
C SER A 79 12.91 5.43 10.65
N ASP A 80 13.94 6.02 11.29
CA ASP A 80 15.23 6.22 10.64
C ASP A 80 15.85 4.89 10.20
N GLN A 81 15.67 3.83 10.97
CA GLN A 81 16.15 2.50 10.59
C GLN A 81 15.42 1.98 9.33
N THR A 82 14.13 2.23 9.21
CA THR A 82 13.37 1.92 7.99
C THR A 82 13.97 2.63 6.78
N LEU A 83 14.39 3.90 6.96
CA LEU A 83 15.01 4.66 5.87
C LEU A 83 16.35 4.09 5.46
N TRP A 84 17.18 3.60 6.41
CA TRP A 84 18.41 2.90 6.08
C TRP A 84 18.15 1.60 5.33
N SER A 85 17.15 0.83 5.74
CA SER A 85 16.73 -0.36 5.00
C SER A 85 16.29 -0.01 3.59
N ALA A 86 15.51 1.06 3.45
CA ALA A 86 15.07 1.56 2.13
C ALA A 86 16.24 1.99 1.26
N TYR A 87 17.21 2.69 1.83
CA TYR A 87 18.43 3.07 1.11
C TYR A 87 19.16 1.85 0.55
N ASN A 88 19.34 0.83 1.39
CA ASN A 88 20.02 -0.39 0.96
C ASN A 88 19.27 -1.13 -0.16
N LEU A 89 17.94 -1.19 -0.07
CA LEU A 89 17.10 -1.79 -1.10
C LEU A 89 17.14 -0.98 -2.40
N ALA A 90 17.08 0.34 -2.30
CA ALA A 90 17.16 1.23 -3.46
C ALA A 90 18.50 1.06 -4.18
N GLU A 91 19.60 0.97 -3.46
CA GLU A 91 20.92 0.75 -4.03
C GLU A 91 21.01 -0.62 -4.71
N LYS A 92 20.54 -1.66 -4.03
CA LYS A 92 20.63 -3.04 -4.53
C LYS A 92 19.79 -3.27 -5.76
N TYR A 93 18.57 -2.74 -5.79
CA TYR A 93 17.57 -3.04 -6.82
C TYR A 93 17.23 -1.85 -7.72
N ARG A 94 17.86 -0.70 -7.50
CA ARG A 94 17.57 0.55 -8.24
C ARG A 94 16.09 0.93 -8.18
N LEU A 95 15.55 0.92 -6.96
CA LEU A 95 14.16 1.27 -6.71
C LEU A 95 14.00 2.78 -6.52
N ASP A 96 12.85 3.28 -6.93
CA ASP A 96 12.42 4.64 -6.58
C ASP A 96 12.19 4.74 -5.06
N PRO A 97 12.31 5.96 -4.48
CA PRO A 97 12.28 6.10 -3.02
C PRO A 97 11.00 5.60 -2.36
N ARG A 98 9.84 5.84 -2.94
CA ARG A 98 8.57 5.38 -2.36
C ARG A 98 8.46 3.86 -2.35
N ASP A 99 8.84 3.22 -3.45
CA ASP A 99 8.83 1.76 -3.54
C ASP A 99 9.78 1.15 -2.51
N ALA A 100 10.98 1.72 -2.38
CA ALA A 100 11.96 1.25 -1.41
C ALA A 100 11.45 1.37 0.04
N ILE A 101 10.77 2.47 0.37
CA ILE A 101 10.21 2.68 1.72
C ILE A 101 9.07 1.69 1.99
N HIS A 102 8.16 1.46 1.04
CA HIS A 102 7.10 0.48 1.21
C HIS A 102 7.65 -0.91 1.49
N ILE A 103 8.63 -1.34 0.71
CA ILE A 103 9.24 -2.66 0.87
C ILE A 103 10.01 -2.76 2.19
N ALA A 104 10.82 -1.75 2.51
CA ALA A 104 11.57 -1.73 3.76
C ALA A 104 10.65 -1.82 4.97
N CYS A 105 9.55 -1.09 4.93
CA CYS A 105 8.55 -1.11 6.00
C CYS A 105 7.94 -2.49 6.17
N ALA A 106 7.58 -3.14 5.08
CA ALA A 106 7.02 -4.49 5.12
C ALA A 106 8.06 -5.50 5.66
N LEU A 107 9.26 -5.50 5.12
CA LEU A 107 10.30 -6.46 5.51
C LEU A 107 10.75 -6.28 6.95
N ASP A 108 10.87 -5.03 7.43
CA ASP A 108 11.24 -4.75 8.82
C ASP A 108 10.21 -5.30 9.82
N HIS A 109 8.98 -5.53 9.36
CA HIS A 109 7.91 -6.11 10.18
C HIS A 109 7.60 -7.58 9.81
N ALA A 110 8.55 -8.24 9.13
CA ALA A 110 8.44 -9.65 8.72
C ALA A 110 7.20 -9.92 7.85
N ILE A 111 6.84 -8.99 6.98
CA ILE A 111 5.79 -9.15 5.98
C ILE A 111 6.45 -9.36 4.63
N PHE A 112 6.15 -10.49 4.00
CA PHE A 112 6.84 -10.92 2.79
C PHE A 112 5.94 -10.96 1.55
N THR A 113 4.71 -10.45 1.67
CA THR A 113 3.78 -10.33 0.54
C THR A 113 3.26 -8.90 0.46
N ILE A 114 3.40 -8.30 -0.71
CA ILE A 114 2.83 -6.97 -1.01
C ILE A 114 1.77 -7.11 -2.09
N ILE A 115 0.61 -6.51 -1.85
CA ILE A 115 -0.45 -6.41 -2.84
C ILE A 115 -0.26 -5.10 -3.61
N SER A 116 0.01 -5.20 -4.88
CA SER A 116 0.24 -4.05 -5.76
C SER A 116 0.10 -4.47 -7.23
N GLU A 117 -0.40 -3.56 -8.05
CA GLU A 117 -0.39 -3.71 -9.50
C GLU A 117 0.96 -3.27 -10.12
N ASP A 118 1.86 -2.66 -9.33
CA ASP A 118 3.13 -2.13 -9.81
C ASP A 118 4.18 -3.23 -9.95
N GLU A 119 4.56 -3.52 -11.20
CA GLU A 119 5.54 -4.54 -11.53
C GLU A 119 6.97 -4.21 -11.05
N HIS A 120 7.27 -2.96 -10.69
CA HIS A 120 8.58 -2.58 -10.18
C HIS A 120 8.97 -3.36 -8.92
N PHE A 121 7.99 -3.80 -8.12
CA PHE A 121 8.25 -4.63 -6.94
C PHE A 121 8.76 -6.02 -7.27
N ASP A 122 8.57 -6.50 -8.49
CA ASP A 122 9.05 -7.83 -8.91
C ASP A 122 10.59 -7.94 -8.92
N LYS A 123 11.30 -6.81 -8.94
CA LYS A 123 12.76 -6.79 -8.85
C LYS A 123 13.29 -7.29 -7.51
N VAL A 124 12.46 -7.19 -6.46
CA VAL A 124 12.90 -7.44 -5.08
C VAL A 124 12.64 -8.89 -4.71
N LYS A 125 13.72 -9.64 -4.47
CA LYS A 125 13.64 -11.09 -4.22
C LYS A 125 13.08 -11.41 -2.84
N GLU A 126 13.23 -10.52 -1.87
CA GLU A 126 12.84 -10.75 -0.49
C GLU A 126 11.33 -10.65 -0.27
N ILE A 127 10.59 -10.08 -1.21
CA ILE A 127 9.15 -9.89 -1.09
C ILE A 127 8.44 -10.44 -2.33
N LYS A 128 7.26 -11.02 -2.12
CA LYS A 128 6.42 -11.50 -3.22
C LYS A 128 5.35 -10.47 -3.51
N ARG A 129 5.32 -9.95 -4.74
CA ARG A 129 4.21 -9.14 -5.20
C ARG A 129 3.07 -10.03 -5.68
N THR A 130 1.86 -9.69 -5.26
CA THR A 130 0.64 -10.34 -5.73
C THR A 130 -0.31 -9.24 -6.22
N LYS A 131 -0.92 -9.44 -7.38
CA LYS A 131 -1.96 -8.54 -7.86
C LYS A 131 -3.21 -8.72 -7.02
N THR A 132 -4.01 -7.66 -6.94
CA THR A 132 -5.29 -7.71 -6.24
C THR A 132 -6.19 -8.85 -6.76
N LEU A 133 -6.21 -9.06 -8.08
CA LEU A 133 -6.97 -10.13 -8.72
C LEU A 133 -6.53 -11.51 -8.26
N ASP A 134 -5.22 -11.71 -8.09
CA ASP A 134 -4.64 -13.02 -7.84
C ASP A 134 -4.54 -13.37 -6.35
N PHE A 135 -4.89 -12.43 -5.47
CA PHE A 135 -4.80 -12.64 -4.04
C PHE A 135 -5.95 -13.52 -3.54
N GLN A 136 -5.57 -14.64 -2.92
CA GLN A 136 -6.49 -15.57 -2.26
C GLN A 136 -6.19 -15.56 -0.77
N PRO A 137 -7.17 -15.21 0.07
CA PRO A 137 -7.00 -15.19 1.51
C PRO A 137 -6.68 -16.57 2.08
#